data_da6cda19cad86d1f818d84c7f235930e
#
_entry.id   da6cda19cad86d1f818d84c7f235930e
#
_cell.length_a   1.000
_cell.length_b   1.000
_cell.length_c   1.000
_cell.angle_alpha   90.00
_cell.angle_beta   90.00
_cell.angle_gamma   90.00
#
_symmetry.space_group_name_H-M   'P 1'
#
loop_
_entity.id
_entity.type
_entity.pdbx_description
1 polymer ?
#
loop_
_entity_poly.entity_id
_entity_poly.type
_entity_poly.pdbx_seq_one_letter_code
_entity_poly.pdbx_strand_id
1 'polypeptide(L)'
;KNITAVIPYFGYARQDRRVRSVRVPISAKVVADMLSNVGVDRVLTVDLHAEQIQGFFNCTVDNVYGAPVLLGDIERRNYPNLQVVSPDIGGVVRARALAKQLDCDLAIIDKRRPSANQSEVMNLIGEVKDRTCVLVDDIVDTAGTLGKAAEALKNNGAAKVVAYATHAVLSGNAINNLNKSKLDELVVTNSIPLSDEAQQCAVIRVLPLGPLLAETVRRISNEESISAMFL
;
A
#
# COMPACT_ATOMS: atom_id res chain seq x y z
N LYS A 1 15.72 -21.47 -21.39
CA LYS A 1 14.39 -20.89 -21.19
C LYS A 1 14.40 -20.27 -19.80
N ASN A 2 14.05 -19.00 -19.68
CA ASN A 2 14.02 -18.29 -18.40
C ASN A 2 12.59 -18.35 -17.83
N ILE A 3 12.47 -18.51 -16.53
CA ILE A 3 11.19 -18.50 -15.80
C ILE A 3 11.10 -17.22 -15.00
N THR A 4 10.14 -16.35 -15.35
CA THR A 4 9.80 -15.16 -14.57
C THR A 4 8.53 -15.41 -13.78
N ALA A 5 8.62 -15.40 -12.45
CA ALA A 5 7.46 -15.46 -11.57
C ALA A 5 6.87 -14.05 -11.39
N VAL A 6 5.68 -13.83 -11.92
CA VAL A 6 4.93 -12.57 -11.75
C VAL A 6 4.03 -12.72 -10.54
N ILE A 7 4.41 -12.08 -9.43
CA ILE A 7 3.74 -12.18 -8.12
C ILE A 7 3.35 -10.76 -7.69
N PRO A 8 2.21 -10.21 -8.15
CA PRO A 8 1.83 -8.82 -7.87
C PRO A 8 1.81 -8.49 -6.37
N TYR A 9 1.32 -9.42 -5.56
CA TYR A 9 1.38 -9.34 -4.11
C TYR A 9 2.24 -10.47 -3.54
N PHE A 10 3.40 -10.11 -2.96
CA PHE A 10 4.23 -11.07 -2.24
C PHE A 10 3.67 -11.28 -0.83
N GLY A 11 2.86 -12.31 -0.64
CA GLY A 11 2.01 -12.52 0.54
C GLY A 11 2.73 -12.64 1.89
N TYR A 12 4.05 -12.84 1.87
CA TYR A 12 4.90 -12.94 3.06
C TYR A 12 5.74 -11.69 3.33
N ALA A 13 5.54 -10.60 2.55
CA ALA A 13 6.34 -9.38 2.64
C ALA A 13 6.36 -8.75 4.04
N ARG A 14 5.29 -8.90 4.84
CA ARG A 14 5.22 -8.40 6.22
C ARG A 14 5.98 -9.26 7.23
N GLN A 15 6.49 -10.43 6.83
CA GLN A 15 7.27 -11.35 7.64
C GLN A 15 8.77 -11.26 7.26
N ASP A 16 9.27 -10.04 7.13
CA ASP A 16 10.62 -9.69 6.67
C ASP A 16 11.67 -9.68 7.78
N ARG A 17 11.24 -9.73 9.03
CA ARG A 17 12.09 -9.64 10.22
C ARG A 17 11.50 -10.39 11.41
N ARG A 18 12.36 -10.74 12.38
CA ARG A 18 11.90 -11.30 13.65
C ARG A 18 11.47 -10.20 14.62
N VAL A 19 10.36 -10.43 15.29
CA VAL A 19 9.98 -9.64 16.47
C VAL A 19 10.89 -10.05 17.62
N ARG A 20 11.45 -9.09 18.35
CA ARG A 20 12.47 -9.31 19.40
C ARG A 20 12.05 -10.30 20.49
N SER A 21 10.74 -10.43 20.77
CA SER A 21 10.20 -11.25 21.86
C SER A 21 9.93 -12.70 21.48
N VAL A 22 10.03 -13.09 20.20
CA VAL A 22 9.64 -14.44 19.73
C VAL A 22 10.67 -15.03 18.76
N ARG A 23 10.87 -16.34 18.86
CA ARG A 23 11.70 -17.10 17.91
C ARG A 23 10.81 -17.63 16.77
N VAL A 24 10.61 -16.81 15.76
CA VAL A 24 9.85 -17.16 14.55
C VAL A 24 10.76 -17.12 13.33
N PRO A 25 10.47 -17.88 12.27
CA PRO A 25 11.22 -17.77 11.02
C PRO A 25 10.93 -16.43 10.37
N ILE A 26 11.85 -15.97 9.53
CA ILE A 26 11.61 -14.89 8.58
C ILE A 26 10.95 -15.53 7.35
N SER A 27 9.62 -15.60 7.35
CA SER A 27 8.88 -16.37 6.35
C SER A 27 9.08 -15.83 4.92
N ALA A 28 9.30 -14.52 4.77
CA ALA A 28 9.64 -13.92 3.48
C ALA A 28 10.91 -14.56 2.88
N LYS A 29 11.95 -14.81 3.71
CA LYS A 29 13.18 -15.47 3.29
C LYS A 29 12.93 -16.94 2.91
N VAL A 30 12.13 -17.66 3.70
CA VAL A 30 11.81 -19.08 3.42
C VAL A 30 11.13 -19.20 2.04
N VAL A 31 10.14 -18.36 1.76
CA VAL A 31 9.44 -18.37 0.46
C VAL A 31 10.36 -17.94 -0.68
N ALA A 32 11.23 -16.95 -0.47
CA ALA A 32 12.21 -16.53 -1.46
C ALA A 32 13.18 -17.68 -1.82
N ASP A 33 13.65 -18.44 -0.81
CA ASP A 33 14.51 -19.62 -1.03
C ASP A 33 13.76 -20.72 -1.79
N MET A 34 12.50 -20.98 -1.46
CA MET A 34 11.68 -21.98 -2.16
C MET A 34 11.54 -21.64 -3.65
N LEU A 35 11.24 -20.37 -3.99
CA LEU A 35 11.12 -19.91 -5.38
C LEU A 35 12.46 -20.05 -6.13
N SER A 36 13.56 -19.65 -5.50
CA SER A 36 14.89 -19.79 -6.10
C SER A 36 15.28 -21.26 -6.32
N ASN A 37 14.97 -22.14 -5.36
CA ASN A 37 15.34 -23.55 -5.42
C ASN A 37 14.53 -24.36 -6.45
N VAL A 38 13.30 -23.93 -6.79
CA VAL A 38 12.51 -24.58 -7.85
C VAL A 38 12.84 -24.06 -9.25
N GLY A 39 13.82 -23.16 -9.38
CA GLY A 39 14.35 -22.72 -10.66
C GLY A 39 13.70 -21.47 -11.23
N VAL A 40 13.18 -20.58 -10.39
CA VAL A 40 12.76 -19.24 -10.79
C VAL A 40 14.00 -18.39 -11.06
N ASP A 41 14.12 -17.85 -12.27
CA ASP A 41 15.25 -17.01 -12.70
C ASP A 41 15.04 -15.52 -12.38
N ARG A 42 13.78 -15.10 -12.28
CA ARG A 42 13.39 -13.71 -12.02
C ARG A 42 12.05 -13.63 -11.30
N VAL A 43 11.92 -12.69 -10.37
CA VAL A 43 10.66 -12.36 -9.71
C VAL A 43 10.26 -10.93 -10.08
N LEU A 44 9.02 -10.75 -10.54
CA LEU A 44 8.37 -9.46 -10.71
C LEU A 44 7.29 -9.30 -9.65
N THR A 45 7.39 -8.26 -8.84
CA THR A 45 6.40 -7.97 -7.78
C THR A 45 6.07 -6.48 -7.73
N VAL A 46 5.02 -6.11 -7.02
CA VAL A 46 4.58 -4.71 -6.89
C VAL A 46 4.61 -4.31 -5.41
N ASP A 47 5.18 -3.15 -5.11
CA ASP A 47 5.19 -2.51 -3.79
C ASP A 47 5.50 -3.48 -2.63
N LEU A 48 6.70 -4.04 -2.61
CA LEU A 48 7.16 -4.81 -1.44
C LEU A 48 7.06 -3.96 -0.18
N HIS A 49 6.50 -4.54 0.88
CA HIS A 49 6.37 -3.88 2.18
C HIS A 49 7.71 -3.34 2.72
N ALA A 50 8.79 -4.04 2.41
CA ALA A 50 10.15 -3.65 2.76
C ALA A 50 11.08 -3.97 1.59
N GLU A 51 11.80 -2.96 1.08
CA GLU A 51 12.65 -3.10 -0.11
C GLU A 51 13.79 -4.11 0.08
N GLN A 52 14.28 -4.28 1.30
CA GLN A 52 15.34 -5.25 1.62
C GLN A 52 14.95 -6.71 1.33
N ILE A 53 13.66 -7.02 1.17
CA ILE A 53 13.18 -8.37 0.79
C ILE A 53 13.77 -8.80 -0.56
N GLN A 54 14.06 -7.86 -1.46
CA GLN A 54 14.74 -8.15 -2.71
C GLN A 54 16.07 -8.91 -2.48
N GLY A 55 16.78 -8.59 -1.41
CA GLY A 55 18.02 -9.26 -1.02
C GLY A 55 17.82 -10.68 -0.43
N PHE A 56 16.60 -11.15 -0.25
CA PHE A 56 16.32 -12.53 0.21
C PHE A 56 16.37 -13.55 -0.93
N PHE A 57 16.22 -13.09 -2.15
CA PHE A 57 16.21 -13.94 -3.34
C PHE A 57 17.63 -14.17 -3.87
N ASN A 58 17.85 -15.36 -4.45
CA ASN A 58 19.08 -15.68 -5.17
C ASN A 58 18.94 -15.47 -6.69
N CYS A 59 17.85 -14.85 -7.13
CA CYS A 59 17.57 -14.49 -8.51
C CYS A 59 17.26 -12.99 -8.61
N THR A 60 17.14 -12.48 -9.83
CA THR A 60 16.77 -11.07 -10.06
C THR A 60 15.36 -10.79 -9.53
N VAL A 61 15.20 -9.67 -8.84
CA VAL A 61 13.89 -9.19 -8.38
C VAL A 61 13.62 -7.80 -8.94
N ASP A 62 12.51 -7.66 -9.65
CA ASP A 62 11.97 -6.37 -10.07
C ASP A 62 10.80 -6.02 -9.16
N ASN A 63 11.05 -5.11 -8.22
CA ASN A 63 10.00 -4.51 -7.42
C ASN A 63 9.52 -3.24 -8.11
N VAL A 64 8.37 -3.29 -8.75
CA VAL A 64 7.78 -2.12 -9.42
C VAL A 64 6.80 -1.40 -8.48
N TYR A 65 6.55 -0.12 -8.75
CA TYR A 65 5.70 0.69 -7.89
C TYR A 65 4.29 0.80 -8.46
N GLY A 66 3.27 0.60 -7.61
CA GLY A 66 1.87 0.86 -7.94
C GLY A 66 1.52 2.36 -8.01
N ALA A 67 2.41 3.20 -7.49
CA ALA A 67 2.22 4.65 -7.42
C ALA A 67 1.73 5.30 -8.73
N PRO A 68 2.24 5.01 -9.94
CA PRO A 68 1.73 5.60 -11.17
C PRO A 68 0.25 5.29 -11.45
N VAL A 69 -0.22 4.09 -11.06
CA VAL A 69 -1.63 3.70 -11.21
C VAL A 69 -2.51 4.50 -10.26
N LEU A 70 -2.07 4.64 -9.00
CA LEU A 70 -2.79 5.41 -7.97
C LEU A 70 -2.79 6.90 -8.31
N LEU A 71 -1.62 7.45 -8.68
CA LEU A 71 -1.43 8.85 -9.07
C LEU A 71 -2.36 9.23 -10.23
N GLY A 72 -2.34 8.45 -11.32
CA GLY A 72 -3.18 8.73 -12.49
C GLY A 72 -4.68 8.68 -12.19
N ASP A 73 -5.11 7.92 -11.17
CA ASP A 73 -6.51 7.96 -10.72
C ASP A 73 -6.80 9.21 -9.88
N ILE A 74 -5.93 9.60 -8.97
CA ILE A 74 -6.07 10.80 -8.14
C ILE A 74 -6.15 12.05 -9.03
N GLU A 75 -5.29 12.16 -10.03
CA GLU A 75 -5.28 13.28 -11.01
C GLU A 75 -6.60 13.33 -11.78
N ARG A 76 -7.08 12.21 -12.32
CA ARG A 76 -8.38 12.15 -13.03
C ARG A 76 -9.57 12.51 -12.15
N ARG A 77 -9.51 12.21 -10.85
CA ARG A 77 -10.55 12.57 -9.88
C ARG A 77 -10.58 14.06 -9.58
N ASN A 78 -9.47 14.75 -9.76
CA ASN A 78 -9.34 16.20 -9.58
C ASN A 78 -9.98 16.66 -8.25
N TYR A 79 -9.53 16.07 -7.16
CA TYR A 79 -10.07 16.35 -5.83
C TYR A 79 -9.83 17.81 -5.43
N PRO A 80 -10.89 18.55 -4.98
CA PRO A 80 -10.73 19.92 -4.53
C PRO A 80 -9.92 20.00 -3.23
N ASN A 81 -9.06 20.99 -3.09
CA ASN A 81 -8.23 21.23 -1.89
C ASN A 81 -7.51 19.96 -1.42
N LEU A 82 -6.86 19.27 -2.38
CA LEU A 82 -6.19 17.99 -2.15
C LEU A 82 -5.08 18.12 -1.12
N GLN A 83 -5.01 17.13 -0.23
CA GLN A 83 -3.91 16.93 0.69
C GLN A 83 -3.61 15.44 0.84
N VAL A 84 -2.34 15.09 0.70
CA VAL A 84 -1.87 13.73 0.97
C VAL A 84 -1.65 13.55 2.46
N VAL A 85 -2.04 12.41 3.01
CA VAL A 85 -1.89 12.09 4.43
C VAL A 85 -1.17 10.75 4.59
N SER A 86 -0.12 10.74 5.40
CA SER A 86 0.49 9.49 5.85
C SER A 86 -0.29 8.93 7.04
N PRO A 87 -0.77 7.68 7.00
CA PRO A 87 -1.52 7.08 8.11
C PRO A 87 -0.66 6.76 9.34
N ASP A 88 0.66 6.78 9.19
CA ASP A 88 1.64 6.60 10.26
C ASP A 88 3.03 7.14 9.86
N ILE A 89 3.99 7.09 10.79
CA ILE A 89 5.35 7.58 10.55
C ILE A 89 6.09 6.71 9.50
N GLY A 90 5.79 5.42 9.42
CA GLY A 90 6.44 4.50 8.47
C GLY A 90 6.12 4.80 7.01
N GLY A 91 4.91 5.28 6.73
CA GLY A 91 4.44 5.63 5.38
C GLY A 91 4.86 7.02 4.88
N VAL A 92 5.52 7.85 5.71
CA VAL A 92 5.82 9.26 5.37
C VAL A 92 6.62 9.43 4.09
N VAL A 93 7.57 8.55 3.81
CA VAL A 93 8.42 8.64 2.60
C VAL A 93 7.55 8.47 1.34
N ARG A 94 6.67 7.47 1.33
CA ARG A 94 5.71 7.21 0.24
C ARG A 94 4.74 8.37 0.06
N ALA A 95 4.12 8.82 1.16
CA ALA A 95 3.16 9.92 1.13
C ALA A 95 3.81 11.23 0.64
N ARG A 96 5.05 11.51 1.04
CA ARG A 96 5.80 12.69 0.59
C ARG A 96 6.11 12.64 -0.90
N ALA A 97 6.49 11.47 -1.42
CA ALA A 97 6.75 11.31 -2.85
C ALA A 97 5.48 11.60 -3.67
N LEU A 98 4.33 11.07 -3.23
CA LEU A 98 3.04 11.30 -3.88
C LEU A 98 2.60 12.78 -3.77
N ALA A 99 2.74 13.40 -2.59
CA ALA A 99 2.40 14.81 -2.39
C ALA A 99 3.22 15.73 -3.32
N LYS A 100 4.51 15.43 -3.48
CA LYS A 100 5.39 16.16 -4.41
C LYS A 100 4.94 16.04 -5.87
N GLN A 101 4.52 14.86 -6.31
CA GLN A 101 4.03 14.64 -7.69
C GLN A 101 2.69 15.33 -7.94
N LEU A 102 1.83 15.40 -6.92
CA LEU A 102 0.52 16.05 -6.97
C LEU A 102 0.56 17.56 -6.69
N ASP A 103 1.74 18.11 -6.41
CA ASP A 103 1.95 19.52 -6.02
C ASP A 103 0.99 19.94 -4.89
N CYS A 104 0.91 19.15 -3.82
CA CYS A 104 0.03 19.40 -2.70
C CYS A 104 0.72 19.19 -1.34
N ASP A 105 0.07 19.68 -0.29
CA ASP A 105 0.57 19.57 1.09
C ASP A 105 0.54 18.14 1.60
N LEU A 106 1.39 17.86 2.61
CA LEU A 106 1.46 16.60 3.34
C LEU A 106 1.01 16.80 4.79
N ALA A 107 0.12 15.93 5.28
CA ALA A 107 -0.13 15.78 6.72
C ALA A 107 0.30 14.37 7.18
N ILE A 108 0.52 14.23 8.49
CA ILE A 108 0.99 12.96 9.07
C ILE A 108 0.16 12.66 10.32
N ILE A 109 -0.29 11.41 10.44
CA ILE A 109 -0.90 10.90 11.65
C ILE A 109 0.18 10.20 12.48
N ASP A 110 0.56 10.81 13.61
CA ASP A 110 1.47 10.23 14.59
C ASP A 110 0.68 9.46 15.64
N LYS A 111 0.87 8.15 15.68
CA LYS A 111 0.22 7.24 16.63
C LYS A 111 1.10 7.09 17.86
N ARG A 112 0.66 7.66 18.97
CA ARG A 112 1.34 7.49 20.26
C ARG A 112 0.53 6.62 21.20
N ARG A 113 1.18 5.63 21.79
CA ARG A 113 0.67 4.89 22.96
C ARG A 113 1.34 5.47 24.20
N PRO A 114 0.68 6.32 24.99
CA PRO A 114 1.30 6.94 26.17
C PRO A 114 1.74 5.91 27.22
N SER A 115 1.02 4.77 27.32
CA SER A 115 1.39 3.64 28.19
C SER A 115 0.66 2.36 27.77
N ALA A 116 1.08 1.20 28.30
CA ALA A 116 0.66 -0.14 27.88
C ALA A 116 -0.86 -0.44 28.00
N ASN A 117 -1.67 0.40 28.67
CA ASN A 117 -3.11 0.21 28.87
C ASN A 117 -3.93 1.47 28.55
N GLN A 118 -3.36 2.44 27.84
CA GLN A 118 -4.10 3.64 27.43
C GLN A 118 -4.53 3.55 25.97
N SER A 119 -5.67 4.18 25.65
CA SER A 119 -6.16 4.30 24.27
C SER A 119 -5.12 5.01 23.39
N GLU A 120 -5.00 4.52 22.19
CA GLU A 120 -4.11 5.04 21.14
C GLU A 120 -4.53 6.49 20.82
N VAL A 121 -3.63 7.45 21.06
CA VAL A 121 -3.86 8.86 20.71
C VAL A 121 -3.30 9.09 19.30
N MET A 122 -4.15 9.61 18.43
CA MET A 122 -3.75 10.04 17.09
C MET A 122 -3.47 11.53 17.11
N ASN A 123 -2.20 11.89 16.99
CA ASN A 123 -1.77 13.28 16.85
C ASN A 123 -1.65 13.62 15.36
N LEU A 124 -2.37 14.65 14.91
CA LEU A 124 -2.32 15.12 13.54
C LEU A 124 -1.26 16.24 13.42
N ILE A 125 -0.35 16.07 12.48
CA ILE A 125 0.65 17.07 12.09
C ILE A 125 0.28 17.57 10.71
N GLY A 126 -0.07 18.85 10.60
CA GLY A 126 -0.55 19.51 9.38
C GLY A 126 -2.00 19.96 9.48
N GLU A 127 -2.42 20.85 8.58
CA GLU A 127 -3.78 21.41 8.52
C GLU A 127 -4.64 20.59 7.55
N VAL A 128 -5.81 20.12 7.99
CA VAL A 128 -6.71 19.27 7.15
C VAL A 128 -8.13 19.81 7.05
N LYS A 129 -8.39 20.95 7.70
CA LYS A 129 -9.73 21.55 7.69
C LYS A 129 -10.14 21.93 6.26
N ASP A 130 -11.35 21.58 5.90
CA ASP A 130 -11.98 21.82 4.59
C ASP A 130 -11.18 21.21 3.40
N ARG A 131 -10.30 20.24 3.68
CA ARG A 131 -9.47 19.55 2.68
C ARG A 131 -10.07 18.21 2.27
N THR A 132 -9.76 17.78 1.03
CA THR A 132 -9.88 16.38 0.65
C THR A 132 -8.57 15.67 1.00
N CYS A 133 -8.63 14.83 2.01
CA CYS A 133 -7.49 14.08 2.52
C CYS A 133 -7.37 12.74 1.81
N VAL A 134 -6.22 12.48 1.18
CA VAL A 134 -5.88 11.21 0.55
C VAL A 134 -4.86 10.48 1.41
N LEU A 135 -5.33 9.45 2.12
CA LEU A 135 -4.48 8.51 2.87
C LEU A 135 -3.80 7.55 1.89
N VAL A 136 -2.50 7.30 2.05
CA VAL A 136 -1.74 6.40 1.16
C VAL A 136 -1.00 5.34 1.95
N ASP A 137 -1.18 4.08 1.58
CA ASP A 137 -0.48 2.94 2.18
C ASP A 137 -0.11 1.89 1.10
N ASP A 138 0.73 0.90 1.45
CA ASP A 138 1.00 -0.25 0.59
C ASP A 138 -0.07 -1.34 0.75
N ILE A 139 -0.50 -1.59 1.99
CA ILE A 139 -1.36 -2.72 2.34
C ILE A 139 -2.51 -2.26 3.22
N VAL A 140 -3.73 -2.66 2.87
CA VAL A 140 -4.88 -2.62 3.79
C VAL A 140 -5.18 -4.05 4.24
N ASP A 141 -4.95 -4.32 5.53
CA ASP A 141 -5.20 -5.63 6.14
C ASP A 141 -6.57 -5.64 6.85
N THR A 142 -6.62 -5.39 8.14
CA THR A 142 -7.88 -5.37 8.88
C THR A 142 -8.68 -4.07 8.78
N ALA A 143 -8.13 -3.07 8.11
CA ALA A 143 -8.66 -1.70 7.97
C ALA A 143 -8.91 -0.94 9.29
N GLY A 144 -8.56 -1.50 10.44
CA GLY A 144 -8.76 -0.85 11.74
C GLY A 144 -7.97 0.45 11.90
N THR A 145 -6.70 0.45 11.49
CA THR A 145 -5.84 1.64 11.48
C THR A 145 -6.38 2.71 10.55
N LEU A 146 -6.80 2.30 9.35
CA LEU A 146 -7.34 3.20 8.34
C LEU A 146 -8.65 3.86 8.80
N GLY A 147 -9.53 3.09 9.42
CA GLY A 147 -10.79 3.61 9.98
C GLY A 147 -10.55 4.67 11.08
N LYS A 148 -9.63 4.41 12.00
CA LYS A 148 -9.24 5.38 13.04
C LYS A 148 -8.60 6.63 12.44
N ALA A 149 -7.76 6.48 11.42
CA ALA A 149 -7.15 7.59 10.71
C ALA A 149 -8.21 8.48 10.04
N ALA A 150 -9.18 7.86 9.36
CA ALA A 150 -10.29 8.57 8.74
C ALA A 150 -11.15 9.32 9.78
N GLU A 151 -11.42 8.69 10.92
CA GLU A 151 -12.14 9.33 12.02
C GLU A 151 -11.37 10.54 12.57
N ALA A 152 -10.06 10.41 12.80
CA ALA A 152 -9.23 11.51 13.27
C ALA A 152 -9.24 12.69 12.29
N LEU A 153 -9.11 12.45 10.99
CA LEU A 153 -9.17 13.48 9.95
C LEU A 153 -10.54 14.18 9.92
N LYS A 154 -11.64 13.43 9.93
CA LYS A 154 -13.00 13.99 9.96
C LYS A 154 -13.25 14.82 11.21
N ASN A 155 -12.77 14.38 12.38
CA ASN A 155 -12.89 15.11 13.63
C ASN A 155 -12.07 16.42 13.64
N ASN A 156 -11.02 16.51 12.81
CA ASN A 156 -10.23 17.72 12.56
C ASN A 156 -10.75 18.56 11.36
N GLY A 157 -11.95 18.27 10.87
CA GLY A 157 -12.64 19.08 9.87
C GLY A 157 -12.32 18.75 8.42
N ALA A 158 -11.73 17.58 8.12
CA ALA A 158 -11.54 17.16 6.73
C ALA A 158 -12.89 17.03 6.01
N ALA A 159 -13.03 17.66 4.85
CA ALA A 159 -14.24 17.63 4.06
C ALA A 159 -14.50 16.22 3.49
N LYS A 160 -13.46 15.60 2.96
CA LYS A 160 -13.49 14.24 2.41
C LYS A 160 -12.25 13.47 2.82
N VAL A 161 -12.39 12.15 3.06
CA VAL A 161 -11.27 11.26 3.36
C VAL A 161 -11.34 10.05 2.45
N VAL A 162 -10.36 9.92 1.57
CA VAL A 162 -10.20 8.79 0.64
C VAL A 162 -8.90 8.08 0.97
N ALA A 163 -8.88 6.76 0.86
CA ALA A 163 -7.65 5.99 1.02
C ALA A 163 -7.27 5.30 -0.29
N TYR A 164 -5.99 5.28 -0.57
CA TYR A 164 -5.38 4.54 -1.68
C TYR A 164 -4.37 3.54 -1.15
N ALA A 165 -4.47 2.30 -1.59
CA ALA A 165 -3.51 1.27 -1.26
C ALA A 165 -3.28 0.31 -2.43
N THR A 166 -2.07 -0.23 -2.52
CA THR A 166 -1.75 -1.18 -3.58
C THR A 166 -2.39 -2.54 -3.29
N HIS A 167 -2.28 -3.05 -2.06
CA HIS A 167 -2.67 -4.41 -1.73
C HIS A 167 -3.87 -4.47 -0.78
N ALA A 168 -4.98 -5.03 -1.28
CA ALA A 168 -6.21 -5.23 -0.53
C ALA A 168 -6.23 -6.63 0.11
N VAL A 169 -5.52 -6.83 1.22
CA VAL A 169 -5.55 -8.12 1.95
C VAL A 169 -6.91 -8.34 2.58
N LEU A 170 -7.48 -7.31 3.19
CA LEU A 170 -8.85 -7.26 3.76
C LEU A 170 -9.20 -8.46 4.63
N SER A 171 -8.26 -8.82 5.53
CA SER A 171 -8.43 -9.97 6.41
C SER A 171 -9.37 -9.72 7.60
N GLY A 172 -9.88 -10.79 8.18
CA GLY A 172 -10.64 -10.76 9.41
C GLY A 172 -11.88 -9.85 9.31
N ASN A 173 -11.99 -8.83 10.16
CA ASN A 173 -13.14 -7.93 10.25
C ASN A 173 -13.02 -6.69 9.32
N ALA A 174 -12.19 -6.73 8.28
CA ALA A 174 -11.89 -5.57 7.45
C ALA A 174 -13.14 -4.89 6.87
N ILE A 175 -14.04 -5.65 6.27
CA ILE A 175 -15.25 -5.11 5.64
C ILE A 175 -16.17 -4.44 6.68
N ASN A 176 -16.36 -5.08 7.83
CA ASN A 176 -17.13 -4.48 8.93
C ASN A 176 -16.48 -3.19 9.46
N ASN A 177 -15.15 -3.16 9.55
CA ASN A 177 -14.40 -1.96 9.96
C ASN A 177 -14.55 -0.84 8.93
N LEU A 178 -14.47 -1.14 7.63
CA LEU A 178 -14.68 -0.17 6.55
C LEU A 178 -16.10 0.39 6.58
N ASN A 179 -17.11 -0.46 6.68
CA ASN A 179 -18.52 -0.04 6.72
C ASN A 179 -18.87 0.84 7.93
N LYS A 180 -18.15 0.67 9.05
CA LYS A 180 -18.31 1.49 10.26
C LYS A 180 -17.42 2.73 10.29
N SER A 181 -16.45 2.82 9.39
CA SER A 181 -15.49 3.93 9.36
C SER A 181 -16.10 5.20 8.80
N LYS A 182 -15.42 6.33 9.03
CA LYS A 182 -15.72 7.62 8.39
C LYS A 182 -14.98 7.80 7.05
N LEU A 183 -14.48 6.71 6.47
CA LEU A 183 -13.82 6.73 5.18
C LEU A 183 -14.85 6.87 4.08
N ASP A 184 -14.67 7.84 3.19
CA ASP A 184 -15.60 8.07 2.07
C ASP A 184 -15.35 7.08 0.91
N GLU A 185 -14.11 6.66 0.66
CA GLU A 185 -13.75 5.70 -0.39
C GLU A 185 -12.41 5.03 -0.06
N LEU A 186 -12.31 3.73 -0.32
CA LEU A 186 -11.08 2.96 -0.35
C LEU A 186 -10.78 2.54 -1.79
N VAL A 187 -9.69 3.02 -2.35
CA VAL A 187 -9.23 2.68 -3.68
C VAL A 187 -8.05 1.73 -3.58
N VAL A 188 -8.19 0.57 -4.18
CA VAL A 188 -7.16 -0.48 -4.14
C VAL A 188 -6.84 -0.98 -5.55
N THR A 189 -5.75 -1.69 -5.71
CA THR A 189 -5.48 -2.36 -6.98
C THR A 189 -6.00 -3.80 -6.96
N ASN A 190 -6.05 -4.43 -8.13
CA ASN A 190 -6.37 -5.85 -8.28
C ASN A 190 -5.15 -6.77 -8.12
N SER A 191 -4.15 -6.38 -7.33
CA SER A 191 -3.00 -7.24 -6.97
C SER A 191 -3.41 -8.50 -6.21
N ILE A 192 -4.54 -8.42 -5.49
CA ILE A 192 -5.20 -9.51 -4.79
C ILE A 192 -6.66 -9.54 -5.24
N PRO A 193 -7.22 -10.69 -5.65
CA PRO A 193 -8.64 -10.81 -5.92
C PRO A 193 -9.47 -10.51 -4.68
N LEU A 194 -10.48 -9.66 -4.81
CA LEU A 194 -11.40 -9.37 -3.71
C LEU A 194 -12.31 -10.57 -3.42
N SER A 195 -12.60 -10.82 -2.15
CA SER A 195 -13.66 -11.75 -1.74
C SER A 195 -15.03 -11.24 -2.19
N ASP A 196 -16.03 -12.12 -2.25
CA ASP A 196 -17.40 -11.75 -2.62
C ASP A 196 -17.98 -10.65 -1.71
N GLU A 197 -17.69 -10.70 -0.42
CA GLU A 197 -18.08 -9.69 0.56
C GLU A 197 -17.41 -8.34 0.25
N ALA A 198 -16.12 -8.34 -0.07
CA ALA A 198 -15.37 -7.14 -0.41
C ALA A 198 -15.83 -6.51 -1.74
N GLN A 199 -16.22 -7.33 -2.72
CA GLN A 199 -16.78 -6.87 -4.00
C GLN A 199 -18.13 -6.16 -3.82
N GLN A 200 -18.91 -6.53 -2.82
CA GLN A 200 -20.20 -5.92 -2.50
C GLN A 200 -20.08 -4.67 -1.61
N CYS A 201 -18.88 -4.39 -1.09
CA CYS A 201 -18.66 -3.24 -0.23
C CYS A 201 -18.62 -1.94 -1.05
N ALA A 202 -19.62 -1.08 -0.90
CA ALA A 202 -19.77 0.16 -1.68
C ALA A 202 -18.64 1.18 -1.47
N VAL A 203 -17.86 1.04 -0.39
CA VAL A 203 -16.73 1.92 -0.09
C VAL A 203 -15.49 1.55 -0.91
N ILE A 204 -15.40 0.31 -1.43
CA ILE A 204 -14.22 -0.20 -2.12
C ILE A 204 -14.34 0.03 -3.63
N ARG A 205 -13.26 0.58 -4.22
CA ARG A 205 -13.08 0.68 -5.68
C ARG A 205 -11.74 0.08 -6.09
N VAL A 206 -11.72 -0.60 -7.23
CA VAL A 206 -10.56 -1.35 -7.71
C VAL A 206 -9.96 -0.71 -8.96
N LEU A 207 -8.63 -0.58 -8.99
CA LEU A 207 -7.85 -0.13 -10.14
C LEU A 207 -7.08 -1.32 -10.75
N PRO A 208 -7.01 -1.43 -12.08
CA PRO A 208 -6.30 -2.51 -12.74
C PRO A 208 -4.78 -2.28 -12.75
N LEU A 209 -4.01 -3.28 -12.33
CA LEU A 209 -2.54 -3.34 -12.48
C LEU A 209 -2.09 -3.92 -13.83
N GLY A 210 -3.01 -4.51 -14.59
CA GLY A 210 -2.70 -5.20 -15.84
C GLY A 210 -1.81 -4.40 -16.79
N PRO A 211 -2.13 -3.14 -17.11
CA PRO A 211 -1.28 -2.32 -18.00
C PRO A 211 0.14 -2.11 -17.49
N LEU A 212 0.32 -1.86 -16.19
CA LEU A 212 1.64 -1.71 -15.55
C LEU A 212 2.45 -3.01 -15.67
N LEU A 213 1.85 -4.14 -15.30
CA LEU A 213 2.51 -5.44 -15.35
C LEU A 213 2.84 -5.85 -16.79
N ALA A 214 1.93 -5.63 -17.74
CA ALA A 214 2.15 -5.94 -19.14
C ALA A 214 3.35 -5.16 -19.72
N GLU A 215 3.42 -3.87 -19.46
CA GLU A 215 4.55 -3.03 -19.89
C GLU A 215 5.86 -3.47 -19.23
N THR A 216 5.83 -3.82 -17.94
CA THR A 216 7.02 -4.32 -17.24
C THR A 216 7.51 -5.64 -17.85
N VAL A 217 6.60 -6.60 -18.10
CA VAL A 217 6.93 -7.88 -18.73
C VAL A 217 7.48 -7.67 -20.14
N ARG A 218 6.89 -6.75 -20.93
CA ARG A 218 7.39 -6.39 -22.25
C ARG A 218 8.84 -5.87 -22.17
N ARG A 219 9.13 -4.97 -21.21
CA ARG A 219 10.48 -4.43 -21.01
C ARG A 219 11.48 -5.51 -20.58
N ILE A 220 11.09 -6.39 -19.67
CA ILE A 220 11.91 -7.54 -19.27
C ILE A 220 12.26 -8.39 -20.49
N SER A 221 11.27 -8.70 -21.33
CA SER A 221 11.45 -9.53 -22.53
C SER A 221 12.38 -8.88 -23.57
N ASN A 222 12.35 -7.55 -23.67
CA ASN A 222 13.14 -6.78 -24.64
C ASN A 222 14.45 -6.25 -24.06
N GLU A 223 14.80 -6.61 -22.82
CA GLU A 223 15.99 -6.12 -22.11
C GLU A 223 16.04 -4.58 -21.99
N GLU A 224 14.84 -3.95 -21.89
CA GLU A 224 14.68 -2.51 -21.69
C GLU A 224 14.70 -2.12 -20.21
N SER A 225 15.04 -0.87 -19.91
CA SER A 225 15.06 -0.35 -18.54
C SER A 225 13.64 -0.26 -17.92
N ILE A 226 13.41 -0.98 -16.82
CA ILE A 226 12.19 -0.90 -16.03
C ILE A 226 12.16 0.41 -15.23
N SER A 227 13.31 0.85 -14.70
CA SER A 227 13.40 2.08 -13.91
C SER A 227 12.93 3.32 -14.67
N ALA A 228 13.07 3.34 -16.01
CA ALA A 228 12.58 4.43 -16.85
C ALA A 228 11.05 4.62 -16.84
N MET A 229 10.30 3.68 -16.28
CA MET A 229 8.84 3.81 -16.10
C MET A 229 8.46 4.70 -14.90
N PHE A 230 9.42 5.04 -14.04
CA PHE A 230 9.18 5.70 -12.76
C PHE A 230 9.97 7.01 -12.59
N LEU A 231 10.61 7.49 -13.67
CA LEU A 231 11.39 8.74 -13.73
C LEU A 231 10.52 9.96 -14.04
#